data_9f6d3a807311a248fd119bac3b423082
#
_entry.id   9f6d3a807311a248fd119bac3b423082
#
_cell.length_a   1.000
_cell.length_b   1.000
_cell.length_c   1.000
_cell.angle_alpha   90.00
_cell.angle_beta   90.00
_cell.angle_gamma   90.00
#
_symmetry.space_group_name_H-M   'P 1'
#
loop_
_entity.id
_entity.type
_entity.pdbx_description
1 polymer ?
#
loop_
_entity_poly.entity_id
_entity_poly.type
_entity_poly.pdbx_seq_one_letter_code
_entity_poly.pdbx_strand_id
1 'polypeptide(L)'
;TPANPVHVLQIHGTADETIAYAGADIQGTAYPGAVETVERWAAHNGCAVTGSETGTLDLDRGLAGRESTVTRYTRDCRAGGSAELWSIAEGGHVPELSDHFSKLVVEWLLGHPKP
;
A
#
# COMPACT_ATOMS: atom_id res chain seq x y z
N THR A 1 3.80 10.76 -14.45
CA THR A 1 2.59 9.93 -14.37
C THR A 1 2.55 9.00 -15.57
N PRO A 2 2.38 7.71 -15.40
CA PRO A 2 2.30 6.79 -16.52
C PRO A 2 1.04 7.05 -17.36
N ALA A 3 1.15 6.80 -18.68
CA ALA A 3 0.03 7.01 -19.60
C ALA A 3 -1.07 5.95 -19.46
N ASN A 4 -0.68 4.75 -19.03
CA ASN A 4 -1.57 3.59 -18.91
C ASN A 4 -1.83 3.24 -17.45
N PRO A 5 -2.93 2.51 -17.15
CA PRO A 5 -3.15 1.97 -15.82
C PRO A 5 -1.99 1.06 -15.38
N VAL A 6 -1.75 1.03 -14.08
CA VAL A 6 -0.72 0.18 -13.47
C VAL A 6 -1.25 -0.44 -12.19
N HIS A 7 -0.75 -1.61 -11.85
CA HIS A 7 -1.02 -2.21 -10.54
C HIS A 7 -0.04 -1.63 -9.53
N VAL A 8 -0.54 -1.11 -8.42
CA VAL A 8 0.26 -0.46 -7.37
C VAL A 8 0.01 -1.12 -6.02
N LEU A 9 1.08 -1.49 -5.35
CA LEU A 9 1.07 -1.92 -3.95
C LEU A 9 1.92 -0.95 -3.14
N GLN A 10 1.31 -0.32 -2.15
CA GLN A 10 1.98 0.51 -1.14
C GLN A 10 2.02 -0.25 0.17
N ILE A 11 3.19 -0.33 0.78
CA ILE A 11 3.38 -0.92 2.12
C ILE A 11 3.97 0.15 3.02
N HIS A 12 3.32 0.45 4.14
CA HIS A 12 3.73 1.57 4.99
C HIS A 12 3.37 1.31 6.46
N GLY A 13 4.30 1.59 7.35
CA GLY A 13 4.07 1.54 8.80
C GLY A 13 3.38 2.79 9.32
N THR A 14 2.40 2.63 10.19
CA THR A 14 1.64 3.78 10.73
C THR A 14 2.44 4.61 11.73
N ALA A 15 3.51 4.05 12.31
CA ALA A 15 4.42 4.72 13.23
C ALA A 15 5.75 5.14 12.59
N ASP A 16 5.80 5.23 11.26
CA ASP A 16 6.98 5.70 10.53
C ASP A 16 7.28 7.16 10.88
N GLU A 17 8.43 7.39 11.51
CA GLU A 17 8.89 8.73 11.92
C GLU A 17 9.77 9.41 10.88
N THR A 18 10.19 8.70 9.85
CA THR A 18 11.03 9.22 8.76
C THR A 18 10.18 9.73 7.62
N ILE A 19 9.28 8.87 7.11
CA ILE A 19 8.28 9.23 6.10
C ILE A 19 6.90 9.03 6.75
N ALA A 20 6.31 10.11 7.22
CA ALA A 20 5.07 10.03 7.99
C ALA A 20 3.93 9.38 7.21
N TYR A 21 3.25 8.43 7.83
CA TYR A 21 2.10 7.72 7.24
C TYR A 21 1.00 8.68 6.79
N ALA A 22 0.75 9.73 7.54
CA ALA A 22 -0.27 10.73 7.23
C ALA A 22 0.21 11.82 6.24
N GLY A 23 1.46 11.75 5.80
CA GLY A 23 2.07 12.81 5.00
C GLY A 23 2.71 13.89 5.87
N ALA A 24 3.63 14.63 5.30
CA ALA A 24 4.34 15.72 5.96
C ALA A 24 5.03 16.62 4.93
N ASP A 25 6.03 17.35 5.40
CA ASP A 25 6.83 18.26 4.61
C ASP A 25 8.31 17.92 4.80
N ILE A 26 9.06 17.84 3.71
CA ILE A 26 10.51 17.65 3.73
C ILE A 26 11.15 18.87 3.07
N GLN A 27 11.89 19.66 3.83
CA GLN A 27 12.61 20.83 3.35
C GLN A 27 11.72 21.78 2.53
N GLY A 28 10.52 22.05 3.01
CA GLY A 28 9.57 22.95 2.36
C GLY A 28 8.72 22.30 1.26
N THR A 29 8.91 21.01 0.99
CA THR A 29 8.13 20.28 -0.01
C THR A 29 7.18 19.30 0.66
N ALA A 30 5.87 19.50 0.49
CA ALA A 30 4.85 18.61 1.03
C ALA A 30 4.82 17.29 0.26
N TYR A 31 4.61 16.19 0.98
CA TYR A 31 4.35 14.88 0.38
C TYR A 31 3.04 14.30 0.94
N PRO A 32 2.30 13.51 0.13
CA PRO A 32 1.04 12.92 0.57
C PRO A 32 1.28 11.76 1.55
N GLY A 33 0.28 11.46 2.36
CA GLY A 33 0.27 10.27 3.19
C GLY A 33 0.08 8.99 2.38
N ALA A 34 0.21 7.84 3.04
CA ALA A 34 0.09 6.54 2.40
C ALA A 34 -1.30 6.32 1.78
N VAL A 35 -2.37 6.65 2.51
CA VAL A 35 -3.75 6.50 2.02
C VAL A 35 -3.98 7.41 0.81
N GLU A 36 -3.62 8.67 0.90
CA GLU A 36 -3.77 9.63 -0.21
C GLU A 36 -2.97 9.19 -1.44
N THR A 37 -1.76 8.66 -1.25
CA THR A 37 -0.94 8.15 -2.35
C THR A 37 -1.66 7.03 -3.10
N VAL A 38 -2.21 6.06 -2.37
CA VAL A 38 -2.93 4.93 -2.97
C VAL A 38 -4.23 5.39 -3.63
N GLU A 39 -4.94 6.33 -3.04
CA GLU A 39 -6.15 6.92 -3.64
C GLU A 39 -5.85 7.66 -4.94
N ARG A 40 -4.74 8.39 -5.01
CA ARG A 40 -4.29 9.03 -6.26
C ARG A 40 -4.00 7.99 -7.36
N TRP A 41 -3.38 6.86 -7.02
CA TRP A 41 -3.16 5.77 -7.95
C TRP A 41 -4.48 5.10 -8.36
N ALA A 42 -5.40 4.91 -7.42
CA ALA A 42 -6.73 4.40 -7.72
C ALA A 42 -7.45 5.31 -8.73
N ALA A 43 -7.42 6.62 -8.51
CA ALA A 43 -7.99 7.60 -9.43
C ALA A 43 -7.33 7.56 -10.81
N HIS A 44 -5.99 7.49 -10.87
CA HIS A 44 -5.25 7.35 -12.13
C HIS A 44 -5.68 6.09 -12.89
N ASN A 45 -5.89 5.00 -12.18
CA ASN A 45 -6.31 3.73 -12.76
C ASN A 45 -7.81 3.68 -13.11
N GLY A 46 -8.57 4.73 -12.81
CA GLY A 46 -10.03 4.76 -13.05
C GLY A 46 -10.84 3.96 -12.04
N CYS A 47 -10.22 3.52 -10.94
CA CYS A 47 -10.92 2.80 -9.88
C CYS A 47 -11.84 3.72 -9.09
N ALA A 48 -12.89 3.14 -8.49
CA ALA A 48 -13.63 3.81 -7.43
C ALA A 48 -12.66 4.13 -6.27
N VAL A 49 -12.73 5.36 -5.75
CA VAL A 49 -11.80 5.84 -4.71
C VAL A 49 -12.21 5.44 -3.29
N THR A 50 -13.13 4.50 -3.16
CA THR A 50 -13.52 3.91 -1.87
C THR A 50 -12.83 2.56 -1.74
N GLY A 51 -11.87 2.47 -0.82
CA GLY A 51 -11.16 1.24 -0.52
C GLY A 51 -11.98 0.28 0.32
N SER A 52 -11.68 -1.01 0.19
CA SER A 52 -12.28 -2.07 1.00
C SER A 52 -11.20 -2.77 1.81
N GLU A 53 -11.38 -2.85 3.12
CA GLU A 53 -10.53 -3.69 3.97
C GLU A 53 -10.90 -5.15 3.74
N THR A 54 -9.93 -5.95 3.27
CA THR A 54 -10.18 -7.33 2.84
C THR A 54 -9.55 -8.39 3.74
N GLY A 55 -8.70 -7.99 4.69
CA GLY A 55 -8.06 -8.92 5.59
C GLY A 55 -6.87 -8.34 6.31
N THR A 56 -6.14 -9.21 6.99
CA THR A 56 -4.93 -8.86 7.75
C THR A 56 -3.78 -9.78 7.37
N LEU A 57 -2.56 -9.28 7.53
CA LEU A 57 -1.31 -9.99 7.25
C LEU A 57 -0.34 -9.83 8.42
N ASP A 58 0.55 -10.79 8.59
CA ASP A 58 1.70 -10.70 9.47
C ASP A 58 2.93 -10.32 8.64
N LEU A 59 3.30 -9.04 8.67
CA LEU A 59 4.42 -8.50 7.88
C LEU A 59 5.63 -8.14 8.75
N ASP A 60 5.42 -7.77 10.02
CA ASP A 60 6.46 -7.35 10.94
C ASP A 60 6.53 -8.34 12.11
N ARG A 61 7.63 -9.11 12.18
CA ARG A 61 7.82 -10.10 13.23
C ARG A 61 8.10 -9.49 14.61
N GLY A 62 8.46 -8.21 14.65
CA GLY A 62 8.64 -7.46 15.92
C GLY A 62 7.33 -7.03 16.55
N LEU A 63 6.21 -7.15 15.83
CA LEU A 63 4.87 -6.82 16.29
C LEU A 63 4.01 -8.07 16.42
N ALA A 64 3.12 -8.09 17.41
CA ALA A 64 2.32 -9.28 17.68
C ALA A 64 1.21 -9.49 16.63
N GLY A 65 1.03 -10.74 16.22
CA GLY A 65 -0.10 -11.18 15.43
C GLY A 65 -0.08 -10.69 13.99
N ARG A 66 -1.27 -10.61 13.39
CA ARG A 66 -1.48 -10.10 12.04
C ARG A 66 -1.77 -8.60 12.11
N GLU A 67 -0.73 -7.81 12.31
CA GLU A 67 -0.80 -6.37 12.55
C GLU A 67 -1.13 -5.54 11.33
N SER A 68 -0.97 -6.10 10.13
CA SER A 68 -1.12 -5.34 8.89
C SER A 68 -2.50 -5.50 8.29
N THR A 69 -3.14 -4.37 7.95
CA THR A 69 -4.44 -4.33 7.30
C THR A 69 -4.28 -4.19 5.80
N VAL A 70 -5.03 -4.98 5.04
CA VAL A 70 -5.08 -4.92 3.57
C VAL A 70 -6.29 -4.08 3.14
N THR A 71 -6.05 -3.00 2.42
CA THR A 71 -7.09 -2.15 1.81
C THR A 71 -6.95 -2.19 0.31
N ARG A 72 -8.00 -2.56 -0.42
CA ARG A 72 -8.00 -2.71 -1.88
C ARG A 72 -8.90 -1.70 -2.57
N TYR A 73 -8.39 -1.15 -3.66
CA TYR A 73 -9.10 -0.30 -4.61
C TYR A 73 -9.09 -1.04 -5.95
N THR A 74 -10.07 -1.92 -6.12
CA THR A 74 -10.13 -2.84 -7.28
C THR A 74 -11.43 -2.74 -8.05
N ARG A 75 -12.38 -1.89 -7.61
CA ARG A 75 -13.68 -1.73 -8.24
C ARG A 75 -13.63 -0.69 -9.33
N ASP A 76 -14.22 -1.02 -10.48
CA ASP A 76 -14.37 -0.15 -11.65
C ASP A 76 -13.05 0.28 -12.32
N CYS A 77 -11.92 -0.31 -11.96
CA CYS A 77 -10.63 0.02 -12.55
C CYS A 77 -10.59 -0.26 -14.06
N ARG A 78 -9.82 0.56 -14.77
CA ARG A 78 -9.45 0.23 -16.15
C ARG A 78 -8.61 -1.04 -16.16
N ALA A 79 -8.69 -1.81 -17.26
CA ALA A 79 -7.91 -3.04 -17.40
C ALA A 79 -6.41 -2.79 -17.19
N GLY A 80 -5.76 -3.63 -16.40
CA GLY A 80 -4.35 -3.52 -16.06
C GLY A 80 -4.03 -2.55 -14.91
N GLY A 81 -5.07 -2.04 -14.21
CA GLY A 81 -4.91 -1.13 -13.08
C GLY A 81 -5.59 -1.63 -11.80
N SER A 82 -4.96 -1.35 -10.69
CA SER A 82 -5.52 -1.53 -9.34
C SER A 82 -4.64 -0.77 -8.35
N ALA A 83 -5.12 -0.57 -7.14
CA ALA A 83 -4.29 -0.03 -6.07
C ALA A 83 -4.59 -0.78 -4.78
N GLU A 84 -3.56 -0.99 -3.99
CA GLU A 84 -3.67 -1.73 -2.73
C GLU A 84 -2.71 -1.13 -1.70
N LEU A 85 -3.17 -1.04 -0.46
CA LEU A 85 -2.38 -0.56 0.67
C LEU A 85 -2.29 -1.65 1.73
N TRP A 86 -1.08 -1.97 2.15
CA TRP A 86 -0.81 -2.78 3.34
C TRP A 86 -0.30 -1.84 4.44
N SER A 87 -1.13 -1.58 5.44
CA SER A 87 -0.81 -0.71 6.57
C SER A 87 -0.31 -1.55 7.73
N ILE A 88 0.96 -1.39 8.10
CA ILE A 88 1.56 -2.08 9.25
C ILE A 88 1.26 -1.25 10.50
N ALA A 89 0.28 -1.67 11.30
CA ALA A 89 -0.09 -0.97 12.53
C ALA A 89 1.11 -0.90 13.48
N GLU A 90 1.47 0.30 13.91
CA GLU A 90 2.64 0.59 14.75
C GLU A 90 3.99 0.24 14.11
N GLY A 91 4.01 -0.06 12.81
CA GLY A 91 5.24 -0.32 12.06
C GLY A 91 6.07 0.95 11.86
N GLY A 92 7.39 0.84 12.01
CA GLY A 92 8.33 1.92 11.76
C GLY A 92 8.73 2.04 10.29
N HIS A 93 9.73 2.90 10.03
CA HIS A 93 10.26 3.12 8.68
C HIS A 93 10.96 1.89 8.11
N VAL A 94 11.68 1.15 8.96
CA VAL A 94 12.36 -0.09 8.61
C VAL A 94 11.81 -1.21 9.48
N PRO A 95 10.72 -1.87 9.06
CA PRO A 95 10.12 -2.94 9.84
C PRO A 95 11.03 -4.18 9.86
N GLU A 96 10.91 -4.99 10.90
CA GLU A 96 11.49 -6.33 10.91
C GLU A 96 10.60 -7.27 10.12
N LEU A 97 10.95 -7.56 8.88
CA LEU A 97 10.10 -8.33 7.98
C LEU A 97 9.89 -9.76 8.47
N SER A 98 8.63 -10.21 8.47
CA SER A 98 8.27 -11.58 8.81
C SER A 98 8.81 -12.57 7.76
N ASP A 99 8.85 -13.85 8.11
CA ASP A 99 9.25 -14.91 7.17
C ASP A 99 8.28 -15.05 5.98
N HIS A 100 7.07 -14.49 6.10
CA HIS A 100 6.05 -14.52 5.06
C HIS A 100 6.09 -13.33 4.11
N PHE A 101 6.82 -12.26 4.46
CA PHE A 101 6.79 -10.99 3.72
C PHE A 101 7.11 -11.16 2.24
N SER A 102 8.25 -11.76 1.93
CA SER A 102 8.70 -11.91 0.53
C SER A 102 7.74 -12.76 -0.27
N LYS A 103 7.22 -13.85 0.31
CA LYS A 103 6.24 -14.71 -0.33
C LYS A 103 4.96 -13.94 -0.66
N LEU A 104 4.44 -13.16 0.28
CA LEU A 104 3.22 -12.38 0.09
C LEU A 104 3.38 -11.33 -1.01
N VAL A 105 4.52 -10.64 -1.05
CA VAL A 105 4.82 -9.66 -2.11
C VAL A 105 4.94 -10.34 -3.48
N VAL A 106 5.67 -11.45 -3.56
CA VAL A 106 5.81 -12.20 -4.83
C VAL A 106 4.46 -12.73 -5.30
N GLU A 107 3.64 -13.29 -4.42
CA GLU A 107 2.28 -13.74 -4.76
C GLU A 107 1.42 -12.58 -5.29
N TRP A 108 1.53 -11.40 -4.66
CA TRP A 108 0.83 -10.22 -5.14
C TRP A 108 1.28 -9.84 -6.56
N LEU A 109 2.59 -9.80 -6.81
CA LEU A 109 3.15 -9.48 -8.13
C LEU A 109 2.70 -10.48 -9.21
N LEU A 110 2.72 -11.76 -8.91
CA LEU A 110 2.28 -12.81 -9.84
C LEU A 110 0.77 -12.74 -10.12
N GLY A 111 -0.03 -12.28 -9.16
CA GLY A 111 -1.47 -12.07 -9.32
C GLY A 111 -1.84 -10.80 -10.08
N HIS A 112 -0.87 -9.91 -10.35
CA HIS A 112 -1.08 -8.61 -11.00
C HIS A 112 -0.14 -8.42 -12.19
N PRO A 113 -0.17 -9.32 -13.19
CA PRO A 113 0.73 -9.20 -14.33
C PRO A 113 0.38 -7.98 -15.17
N LYS A 114 1.38 -7.43 -15.83
CA LYS A 114 1.18 -6.40 -16.84
C LYS A 114 0.42 -6.99 -18.02
N PRO A 115 -0.61 -6.30 -18.52
CA PRO A 115 -1.31 -6.76 -19.72
C PRO A 115 -0.44 -6.69 -20.97
#